data_8f1a5f317eafe2f5df1be7c6808df7fc
#
_entry.id   8f1a5f317eafe2f5df1be7c6808df7fc
#
_cell.length_a   1.000
_cell.length_b   1.000
_cell.length_c   1.000
_cell.angle_alpha   90.00
_cell.angle_beta   90.00
_cell.angle_gamma   90.00
#
_symmetry.space_group_name_H-M   'P 1'
#
loop_
_entity.id
_entity.type
_entity.pdbx_description
1 polymer ?
#
loop_
_entity_poly.entity_id
_entity_poly.type
_entity_poly.pdbx_seq_one_letter_code
_entity_poly.pdbx_strand_id
1 'polypeptide(L)'
;MGKDLKTAAQVKEILKLIKELSPGNTVELRIPGYGAIQCVAGGNHRRGTPANTVEMSGQSLIRLINEPTLWISFCESGEVRASVLVSDLSNVFAQAAVKYRAQLP
;
A
#
# COMPACT_ATOMS: atom_id res chain seq x y z
N MET A 1 20.69 3.27 -13.44
CA MET A 1 19.94 2.07 -13.64
C MET A 1 18.45 2.33 -13.66
N GLY A 2 17.79 1.86 -14.68
CA GLY A 2 16.37 2.05 -14.79
C GLY A 2 15.60 1.12 -13.86
N LYS A 3 14.34 1.45 -13.64
CA LYS A 3 13.45 0.57 -12.91
C LYS A 3 13.10 -0.62 -13.77
N ASP A 4 12.95 -1.76 -13.11
CA ASP A 4 12.48 -2.94 -13.80
C ASP A 4 11.03 -2.70 -14.24
N LEU A 5 10.78 -2.82 -15.55
CA LEU A 5 9.44 -2.59 -16.10
C LEU A 5 8.42 -3.56 -15.54
N LYS A 6 8.83 -4.78 -15.26
CA LYS A 6 7.94 -5.78 -14.67
C LYS A 6 7.53 -5.37 -13.26
N THR A 7 8.48 -4.90 -12.46
CA THR A 7 8.20 -4.41 -11.12
C THR A 7 7.27 -3.19 -11.18
N ALA A 8 7.52 -2.28 -12.09
CA ALA A 8 6.69 -1.09 -12.25
C ALA A 8 5.25 -1.45 -12.58
N ALA A 9 5.06 -2.43 -13.47
CA ALA A 9 3.73 -2.88 -13.84
C ALA A 9 3.01 -3.52 -12.67
N GLN A 10 3.72 -4.34 -11.90
CA GLN A 10 3.15 -4.98 -10.72
C GLN A 10 2.75 -3.95 -9.65
N VAL A 11 3.62 -2.99 -9.39
CA VAL A 11 3.33 -1.94 -8.41
C VAL A 11 2.08 -1.18 -8.82
N LYS A 12 1.99 -0.80 -10.09
CA LYS A 12 0.83 -0.07 -10.61
C LYS A 12 -0.46 -0.85 -10.42
N GLU A 13 -0.44 -2.13 -10.75
CA GLU A 13 -1.61 -3.00 -10.59
C GLU A 13 -2.02 -3.13 -9.12
N ILE A 14 -1.04 -3.30 -8.23
CA ILE A 14 -1.33 -3.45 -6.82
C ILE A 14 -1.92 -2.17 -6.25
N LEU A 15 -1.35 -1.02 -6.60
CA LEU A 15 -1.87 0.26 -6.12
C LEU A 15 -3.28 0.49 -6.61
N LYS A 16 -3.55 0.17 -7.87
CA LYS A 16 -4.89 0.30 -8.43
C LYS A 16 -5.89 -0.57 -7.67
N LEU A 17 -5.50 -1.80 -7.40
CA LEU A 17 -6.34 -2.74 -6.67
C LEU A 17 -6.66 -2.26 -5.27
N ILE A 18 -5.65 -1.77 -4.55
CA ILE A 18 -5.83 -1.26 -3.20
C ILE A 18 -6.79 -0.07 -3.21
N LYS A 19 -6.62 0.83 -4.17
CA LYS A 19 -7.49 1.99 -4.27
C LYS A 19 -8.94 1.60 -4.55
N GLU A 20 -9.13 0.56 -5.36
CA GLU A 20 -10.48 0.07 -5.66
C GLU A 20 -11.13 -0.61 -4.46
N LEU A 21 -10.34 -1.37 -3.71
CA LEU A 21 -10.86 -2.11 -2.55
C LEU A 21 -11.08 -1.23 -1.35
N SER A 22 -10.26 -0.23 -1.17
CA SER A 22 -10.31 0.61 0.01
C SER A 22 -10.19 2.08 -0.39
N PRO A 23 -11.22 2.62 -1.06
CA PRO A 23 -11.18 4.01 -1.50
C PRO A 23 -11.24 4.96 -0.31
N GLY A 24 -10.69 6.15 -0.49
CA GLY A 24 -10.72 7.16 0.55
C GLY A 24 -9.48 8.03 0.47
N ASN A 25 -9.30 8.87 1.47
CA ASN A 25 -8.17 9.79 1.50
C ASN A 25 -7.59 9.96 2.90
N THR A 26 -7.77 8.94 3.74
CA THR A 26 -7.24 8.96 5.10
C THR A 26 -5.77 8.60 5.16
N VAL A 27 -5.32 7.74 4.25
CA VAL A 27 -3.94 7.27 4.22
C VAL A 27 -3.37 7.50 2.83
N GLU A 28 -2.16 8.04 2.77
CA GLU A 28 -1.42 8.09 1.52
C GLU A 28 -0.38 6.96 1.54
N LEU A 29 -0.50 6.07 0.58
CA LEU A 29 0.44 4.97 0.40
C LEU A 29 1.44 5.38 -0.68
N ARG A 30 2.71 5.51 -0.31
CA ARG A 30 3.78 5.98 -1.18
C ARG A 30 4.76 4.87 -1.51
N ILE A 31 5.02 4.71 -2.77
CA ILE A 31 6.03 3.77 -3.25
C ILE A 31 7.05 4.61 -4.03
N PRO A 32 8.12 5.07 -3.36
CA PRO A 32 9.05 6.00 -4.00
C PRO A 32 9.58 5.46 -5.33
N GLY A 33 9.58 6.32 -6.31
CA GLY A 33 10.01 5.94 -7.65
C GLY A 33 8.94 5.33 -8.51
N TYR A 34 7.79 4.97 -7.95
CA TYR A 34 6.71 4.34 -8.72
C TYR A 34 5.40 5.10 -8.64
N GLY A 35 5.03 5.61 -7.46
CA GLY A 35 3.82 6.38 -7.36
C GLY A 35 3.26 6.40 -5.94
N ALA A 36 2.07 6.99 -5.82
CA ALA A 36 1.38 7.08 -4.55
C ALA A 36 -0.12 7.10 -4.82
N ILE A 37 -0.88 6.59 -3.85
CA ILE A 37 -2.33 6.65 -3.90
C ILE A 37 -2.86 7.10 -2.55
N GLN A 38 -4.06 7.65 -2.55
CA GLN A 38 -4.81 7.85 -1.32
C GLN A 38 -5.81 6.73 -1.20
N CYS A 39 -5.96 6.21 0.00
CA CYS A 39 -6.85 5.08 0.25
C CYS A 39 -7.39 5.17 1.67
N VAL A 40 -8.27 4.23 1.99
CA VAL A 40 -8.93 4.07 3.29
C VAL A 40 -9.91 5.19 3.57
N ALA A 41 -11.17 4.79 3.72
CA ALA A 41 -12.21 5.70 4.15
C ALA A 41 -11.98 6.02 5.62
N GLY A 42 -12.23 7.24 5.98
CA GLY A 42 -12.06 7.66 7.36
C GLY A 42 -13.14 8.64 7.74
N GLY A 43 -13.12 9.01 8.99
CA GLY A 43 -14.02 10.02 9.48
C GLY A 43 -13.63 11.39 8.94
N ASN A 44 -14.03 12.40 9.66
CA ASN A 44 -13.75 13.76 9.26
C ASN A 44 -12.27 14.03 9.32
N HIS A 45 -11.71 14.48 8.21
CA HIS A 45 -10.40 15.08 8.28
C HIS A 45 -10.47 16.40 7.53
N ARG A 46 -9.64 17.32 7.96
CA ARG A 46 -9.70 18.67 7.45
C ARG A 46 -9.03 18.75 6.10
N ARG A 47 -9.61 19.56 5.23
CA ARG A 47 -9.00 19.85 3.95
C ARG A 47 -7.61 20.42 4.16
N GLY A 48 -6.66 19.94 3.38
CA GLY A 48 -5.29 20.40 3.45
C GLY A 48 -4.47 19.75 4.54
N THR A 49 -5.09 18.99 5.42
CA THR A 49 -4.34 18.25 6.43
C THR A 49 -3.75 17.01 5.80
N PRO A 50 -2.45 16.78 5.91
CA PRO A 50 -1.87 15.57 5.38
C PRO A 50 -2.53 14.37 6.03
N ALA A 51 -2.92 13.42 5.21
CA ALA A 51 -3.39 12.16 5.70
C ALA A 51 -2.22 11.43 6.37
N ASN A 52 -2.52 10.37 7.07
CA ASN A 52 -1.49 9.48 7.54
C ASN A 52 -0.75 8.92 6.35
N THR A 53 0.54 8.65 6.51
CA THR A 53 1.34 8.16 5.40
C THR A 53 1.90 6.78 5.70
N VAL A 54 1.96 5.97 4.66
CA VAL A 54 2.63 4.67 4.69
C VAL A 54 3.57 4.66 3.49
N GLU A 55 4.83 4.36 3.74
CA GLU A 55 5.83 4.35 2.68
C GLU A 55 6.59 3.04 2.70
N MET A 56 6.83 2.49 1.52
CA MET A 56 7.59 1.26 1.38
C MET A 56 8.15 1.16 -0.03
N SER A 57 9.13 0.28 -0.20
CA SER A 57 9.70 0.03 -1.52
C SER A 57 8.73 -0.78 -2.39
N GLY A 58 8.99 -0.79 -3.70
CA GLY A 58 8.22 -1.62 -4.61
C GLY A 58 8.33 -3.10 -4.27
N GLN A 59 9.51 -3.57 -3.90
CA GLN A 59 9.70 -4.95 -3.49
C GLN A 59 8.90 -5.29 -2.25
N SER A 60 8.88 -4.39 -1.26
CA SER A 60 8.10 -4.62 -0.04
C SER A 60 6.61 -4.69 -0.35
N LEU A 61 6.13 -3.82 -1.23
CA LEU A 61 4.73 -3.85 -1.65
C LEU A 61 4.38 -5.20 -2.28
N ILE A 62 5.22 -5.69 -3.18
CA ILE A 62 4.99 -6.96 -3.86
C ILE A 62 5.02 -8.11 -2.85
N ARG A 63 5.94 -8.07 -1.90
CA ARG A 63 5.98 -9.10 -0.87
C ARG A 63 4.75 -9.10 0.00
N LEU A 64 4.26 -7.92 0.37
CA LEU A 64 3.07 -7.82 1.21
C LEU A 64 1.81 -8.29 0.49
N ILE A 65 1.69 -8.06 -0.81
CA ILE A 65 0.53 -8.55 -1.54
C ILE A 65 0.53 -10.09 -1.63
N ASN A 66 1.70 -10.69 -1.59
CA ASN A 66 1.83 -12.14 -1.61
C ASN A 66 1.77 -12.76 -0.21
N GLU A 67 2.20 -12.00 0.80
CA GLU A 67 2.26 -12.48 2.18
C GLU A 67 1.87 -11.34 3.13
N PRO A 68 0.56 -11.06 3.25
CA PRO A 68 0.12 -9.90 4.08
C PRO A 68 0.49 -10.01 5.55
N THR A 69 0.71 -11.22 6.05
CA THR A 69 1.09 -11.40 7.46
C THR A 69 2.45 -10.81 7.79
N LEU A 70 3.22 -10.42 6.76
CA LEU A 70 4.51 -9.76 6.99
C LEU A 70 4.37 -8.30 7.46
N TRP A 71 3.16 -7.77 7.50
CA TRP A 71 2.95 -6.34 7.83
C TRP A 71 3.65 -5.94 9.12
N ILE A 72 3.40 -6.69 10.20
CA ILE A 72 3.97 -6.33 11.50
C ILE A 72 5.49 -6.37 11.48
N SER A 73 6.07 -7.43 10.91
CA SER A 73 7.53 -7.53 10.88
C SER A 73 8.16 -6.46 10.00
N PHE A 74 7.49 -6.07 8.92
CA PHE A 74 7.97 -5.01 8.04
C PHE A 74 7.92 -3.65 8.72
N CYS A 75 6.89 -3.41 9.55
CA CYS A 75 6.83 -2.19 10.35
C CYS A 75 7.96 -2.17 11.37
N GLU A 76 8.22 -3.30 12.00
CA GLU A 76 9.28 -3.39 13.01
C GLU A 76 10.66 -3.23 12.42
N SER A 77 10.89 -3.74 11.22
CA SER A 77 12.19 -3.66 10.57
C SER A 77 12.44 -2.32 9.88
N GLY A 78 11.40 -1.51 9.71
CA GLY A 78 11.52 -0.25 8.97
C GLY A 78 11.33 -0.39 7.48
N GLU A 79 11.04 -1.58 6.97
CA GLU A 79 10.71 -1.75 5.56
C GLU A 79 9.41 -1.06 5.21
N VAL A 80 8.48 -1.00 6.16
CA VAL A 80 7.27 -0.20 6.05
C VAL A 80 7.35 0.90 7.09
N ARG A 81 7.19 2.13 6.65
CA ARG A 81 7.20 3.30 7.52
C ARG A 81 5.81 3.90 7.54
N ALA A 82 5.12 3.72 8.66
CA ALA A 82 3.78 4.24 8.84
C ALA A 82 3.82 5.39 9.85
N SER A 83 3.18 6.50 9.51
CA SER A 83 3.31 7.72 10.30
C SER A 83 2.62 7.65 11.65
N VAL A 84 1.52 6.93 11.76
CA VAL A 84 0.78 6.78 13.03
C VAL A 84 0.14 5.40 13.08
N LEU A 85 -0.37 5.05 14.25
CA LEU A 85 -1.01 3.76 14.48
C LEU A 85 -2.21 3.50 13.57
N VAL A 86 -2.94 4.55 13.22
CA VAL A 86 -4.13 4.39 12.35
C VAL A 86 -3.77 4.11 10.90
N SER A 87 -2.49 4.10 10.57
CA SER A 87 -2.05 3.79 9.23
C SER A 87 -1.88 2.29 8.99
N ASP A 88 -2.42 1.47 9.87
CA ASP A 88 -2.32 0.02 9.71
C ASP A 88 -3.14 -0.44 8.51
N LEU A 89 -2.45 -0.94 7.51
CA LEU A 89 -3.07 -1.42 6.28
C LEU A 89 -3.11 -2.95 6.21
N SER A 90 -2.89 -3.64 7.33
CA SER A 90 -2.83 -5.11 7.30
C SER A 90 -4.10 -5.74 6.75
N ASN A 91 -5.28 -5.22 7.13
CA ASN A 91 -6.53 -5.72 6.60
C ASN A 91 -6.69 -5.44 5.12
N VAL A 92 -6.27 -4.26 4.68
CA VAL A 92 -6.34 -3.88 3.27
C VAL A 92 -5.48 -4.84 2.44
N PHE A 93 -4.27 -5.12 2.90
CA PHE A 93 -3.39 -6.05 2.20
C PHE A 93 -3.94 -7.47 2.22
N ALA A 94 -4.57 -7.89 3.31
CA ALA A 94 -5.17 -9.22 3.37
C ALA A 94 -6.26 -9.37 2.33
N GLN A 95 -7.13 -8.38 2.20
CA GLN A 95 -8.19 -8.40 1.20
C GLN A 95 -7.63 -8.28 -0.21
N ALA A 96 -6.65 -7.41 -0.40
CA ALA A 96 -6.04 -7.22 -1.70
C ALA A 96 -5.31 -8.47 -2.17
N ALA A 97 -4.70 -9.20 -1.26
CA ALA A 97 -3.99 -10.43 -1.60
C ALA A 97 -4.92 -11.46 -2.22
N VAL A 98 -6.13 -11.61 -1.67
CA VAL A 98 -7.11 -12.54 -2.21
C VAL A 98 -7.49 -12.14 -3.64
N LYS A 99 -7.79 -10.88 -3.84
CA LYS A 99 -8.16 -10.37 -5.17
C LYS A 99 -7.02 -10.47 -6.16
N TYR A 100 -5.82 -10.17 -5.71
CA TYR A 100 -4.65 -10.18 -6.58
C TYR A 100 -4.39 -11.60 -7.10
N ARG A 101 -4.48 -12.59 -6.22
CA ARG A 101 -4.31 -13.99 -6.62
C ARG A 101 -5.37 -14.42 -7.62
N ALA A 102 -6.61 -13.96 -7.42
CA ALA A 102 -7.71 -14.31 -8.32
C ALA A 102 -7.51 -13.74 -9.72
N GLN A 103 -6.73 -12.66 -9.85
CA GLN A 103 -6.47 -12.03 -11.15
C GLN A 103 -5.28 -12.65 -11.88
N LEU A 104 -4.46 -13.45 -11.19
CA LEU A 104 -3.30 -14.06 -11.82
C LEU A 104 -3.75 -15.18 -12.75
N PRO A 105 -3.06 -15.34 -13.90
CA PRO A 105 -3.37 -16.42 -14.84
C PRO A 105 -3.11 -17.81 -14.25
#